data_57e2a4678e925152051bff4195e14f46
#
_entry.id   57e2a4678e925152051bff4195e14f46
#
_cell.length_a   1.000
_cell.length_b   1.000
_cell.length_c   1.000
_cell.angle_alpha   90.00
_cell.angle_beta   90.00
_cell.angle_gamma   90.00
#
_symmetry.space_group_name_H-M   'P 1'
#
loop_
_entity.id
_entity.type
_entity.pdbx_description
1 polymer ?
#
loop_
_entity_poly.entity_id
_entity_poly.type
_entity_poly.pdbx_seq_one_letter_code
_entity_poly.pdbx_strand_id
1 'polypeptide(L)'
;MMQQTFDLRLATLAANYRNGNTTPRALLAAIRQRAEALNPEFNLFIHLLSEAEQAPFLAALEGHSPETLPLYGVPFAIKDNIDLAEIVTTAACPAFAYRPTQSATIVAQLIALGAVPVGKTNLDQFATGLNGTRSPYGRCRNAYHPAYPSGGSSAGSALAVALGVASFALGTDTAGSGRVPAGLNNLVGLKATKGVISTAGVVPACRTLDCVTFFSATADEASQLLALVARSDQQDSYSRRNPQWNSRQAFGRPSAGFRFGVPQTLNFLGCRASEALF
;
A
#
# COMPACT_ATOMS: atom_id res chain seq x y z
N MET A 1 -11.82 -15.88 21.15
CA MET A 1 -12.83 -15.21 20.30
C MET A 1 -12.30 -15.24 18.86
N MET A 2 -13.04 -15.83 17.92
CA MET A 2 -12.68 -15.75 16.51
C MET A 2 -12.71 -14.27 16.11
N GLN A 3 -11.55 -13.70 15.77
CA GLN A 3 -11.48 -12.32 15.27
C GLN A 3 -12.24 -12.26 13.94
N GLN A 4 -13.21 -11.37 13.87
CA GLN A 4 -13.99 -11.13 12.67
C GLN A 4 -13.03 -10.69 11.53
N THR A 5 -12.82 -11.56 10.55
CA THR A 5 -12.04 -11.23 9.36
C THR A 5 -12.94 -10.47 8.40
N PHE A 6 -12.62 -9.20 8.16
CA PHE A 6 -13.34 -8.40 7.16
C PHE A 6 -12.82 -8.76 5.77
N ASP A 7 -13.73 -8.95 4.83
CA ASP A 7 -13.35 -8.94 3.41
C ASP A 7 -13.25 -7.48 2.95
N LEU A 8 -12.01 -6.99 2.91
CA LEU A 8 -11.68 -5.61 2.55
C LEU A 8 -11.45 -5.40 1.05
N ARG A 9 -11.78 -6.36 0.20
CA ARG A 9 -11.67 -6.20 -1.26
C ARG A 9 -12.56 -5.05 -1.73
N LEU A 10 -12.06 -4.29 -2.70
CA LEU A 10 -12.73 -3.07 -3.20
C LEU A 10 -14.18 -3.32 -3.61
N ALA A 11 -14.42 -4.41 -4.38
CA ALA A 11 -15.76 -4.78 -4.84
C ALA A 11 -16.69 -5.16 -3.69
N THR A 12 -16.19 -5.89 -2.69
CA THR A 12 -16.96 -6.29 -1.51
C THR A 12 -17.35 -5.09 -0.66
N LEU A 13 -16.41 -4.15 -0.43
CA LEU A 13 -16.70 -2.94 0.32
C LEU A 13 -17.75 -2.08 -0.38
N ALA A 14 -17.61 -1.87 -1.69
CA ALA A 14 -18.59 -1.12 -2.45
C ALA A 14 -20.00 -1.76 -2.38
N ALA A 15 -20.08 -3.09 -2.45
CA ALA A 15 -21.34 -3.80 -2.30
C ALA A 15 -21.92 -3.67 -0.88
N ASN A 16 -21.09 -3.79 0.15
CA ASN A 16 -21.52 -3.65 1.55
C ASN A 16 -22.05 -2.25 1.86
N TYR A 17 -21.40 -1.20 1.33
CA TYR A 17 -21.88 0.17 1.50
C TYR A 17 -23.21 0.42 0.77
N ARG A 18 -23.37 -0.07 -0.48
CA ARG A 18 -24.63 0.03 -1.22
C ARG A 18 -25.79 -0.64 -0.51
N ASN A 19 -25.54 -1.80 0.08
CA ASN A 19 -26.56 -2.60 0.75
C ASN A 19 -26.82 -2.16 2.21
N GLY A 20 -26.10 -1.14 2.71
CA GLY A 20 -26.21 -0.68 4.09
C GLY A 20 -25.71 -1.68 5.14
N ASN A 21 -24.92 -2.70 4.74
CA ASN A 21 -24.38 -3.71 5.66
C ASN A 21 -23.36 -3.11 6.62
N THR A 22 -22.74 -2.02 6.26
CA THR A 22 -21.80 -1.25 7.08
C THR A 22 -21.68 0.19 6.58
N THR A 23 -20.99 1.02 7.36
CA THR A 23 -20.65 2.39 6.98
C THR A 23 -19.12 2.58 7.04
N PRO A 24 -18.56 3.57 6.33
CA PRO A 24 -17.12 3.87 6.42
C PRO A 24 -16.68 4.11 7.87
N ARG A 25 -17.46 4.83 8.67
CA ARG A 25 -17.17 5.10 10.09
C ARG A 25 -17.12 3.82 10.93
N ALA A 26 -18.12 2.95 10.78
CA ALA A 26 -18.18 1.69 11.53
C ALA A 26 -17.03 0.75 11.14
N LEU A 27 -16.72 0.65 9.84
CA LEU A 27 -15.60 -0.16 9.37
C LEU A 27 -14.26 0.35 9.90
N LEU A 28 -14.01 1.67 9.83
CA LEU A 28 -12.75 2.25 10.32
C LEU A 28 -12.57 2.08 11.83
N ALA A 29 -13.65 2.18 12.61
CA ALA A 29 -13.60 1.90 14.04
C ALA A 29 -13.19 0.45 14.34
N ALA A 30 -13.76 -0.50 13.61
CA ALA A 30 -13.41 -1.93 13.74
C ALA A 30 -11.97 -2.22 13.26
N ILE A 31 -11.52 -1.59 12.17
CA ILE A 31 -10.14 -1.68 11.68
C ILE A 31 -9.17 -1.12 12.70
N ARG A 32 -9.44 0.04 13.30
CA ARG A 32 -8.60 0.65 14.34
C ARG A 32 -8.44 -0.28 15.54
N GLN A 33 -9.54 -0.81 16.06
CA GLN A 33 -9.50 -1.77 17.17
C GLN A 33 -8.64 -3.00 16.82
N ARG A 34 -8.77 -3.53 15.60
CA ARG A 34 -7.96 -4.64 15.13
C ARG A 34 -6.48 -4.25 15.01
N ALA A 35 -6.18 -3.08 14.46
CA ALA A 35 -4.81 -2.59 14.31
C ALA A 35 -4.14 -2.38 15.67
N GLU A 36 -4.84 -1.82 16.64
CA GLU A 36 -4.38 -1.65 18.03
C GLU A 36 -4.03 -3.01 18.69
N ALA A 37 -4.84 -4.03 18.44
CA ALA A 37 -4.60 -5.38 18.97
C ALA A 37 -3.39 -6.07 18.31
N LEU A 38 -3.14 -5.82 17.02
CA LEU A 38 -2.06 -6.46 16.26
C LEU A 38 -0.73 -5.72 16.35
N ASN A 39 -0.75 -4.41 16.53
CA ASN A 39 0.46 -3.58 16.44
C ASN A 39 1.54 -3.93 17.47
N PRO A 40 1.24 -4.29 18.72
CA PRO A 40 2.25 -4.70 19.69
C PRO A 40 3.05 -5.93 19.28
N GLU A 41 2.45 -6.85 18.52
CA GLU A 41 3.12 -8.05 18.04
C GLU A 41 3.86 -7.82 16.72
N PHE A 42 3.21 -7.13 15.77
CA PHE A 42 3.69 -7.05 14.38
C PHE A 42 4.46 -5.77 14.06
N ASN A 43 4.37 -4.73 14.89
CA ASN A 43 4.98 -3.41 14.69
C ASN A 43 4.64 -2.82 13.30
N LEU A 44 3.40 -2.97 12.86
CA LEU A 44 2.99 -2.60 11.51
C LEU A 44 2.78 -1.08 11.31
N PHE A 45 2.41 -0.34 12.38
CA PHE A 45 2.23 1.11 12.33
C PHE A 45 3.23 1.84 13.23
N ILE A 46 3.83 2.91 12.70
CA ILE A 46 4.53 3.94 13.48
C ILE A 46 3.49 4.89 14.09
N HIS A 47 2.47 5.27 13.29
CA HIS A 47 1.36 6.10 13.75
C HIS A 47 0.03 5.57 13.18
N LEU A 48 -0.81 5.08 14.07
CA LEU A 48 -2.19 4.71 13.75
C LEU A 48 -3.06 5.94 13.95
N LEU A 49 -3.81 6.36 12.93
CA LEU A 49 -4.64 7.55 13.02
C LEU A 49 -5.75 7.37 14.06
N SER A 50 -5.86 8.35 14.95
CA SER A 50 -6.96 8.48 15.90
C SER A 50 -8.29 8.78 15.17
N GLU A 51 -9.41 8.66 15.87
CA GLU A 51 -10.71 9.02 15.31
C GLU A 51 -10.78 10.51 14.93
N ALA A 52 -10.16 11.37 15.73
CA ALA A 52 -10.10 12.81 15.45
C ALA A 52 -9.30 13.11 14.18
N GLU A 53 -8.18 12.41 13.95
CA GLU A 53 -7.37 12.56 12.73
C GLU A 53 -8.07 11.98 11.50
N GLN A 54 -8.95 10.98 11.67
CA GLN A 54 -9.74 10.41 10.57
C GLN A 54 -11.00 11.22 10.25
N ALA A 55 -11.51 12.03 11.21
CA ALA A 55 -12.76 12.76 11.06
C ALA A 55 -12.85 13.64 9.80
N PRO A 56 -11.82 14.41 9.39
CA PRO A 56 -11.90 15.22 8.17
C PRO A 56 -12.08 14.38 6.90
N PHE A 57 -11.46 13.20 6.81
CA PHE A 57 -11.60 12.31 5.67
C PHE A 57 -12.98 11.66 5.62
N LEU A 58 -13.57 11.34 6.78
CA LEU A 58 -14.94 10.84 6.87
C LEU A 58 -15.97 11.93 6.52
N ALA A 59 -15.76 13.17 6.98
CA ALA A 59 -16.61 14.29 6.62
C ALA A 59 -16.59 14.58 5.11
N ALA A 60 -15.46 14.41 4.46
CA ALA A 60 -15.35 14.55 3.00
C ALA A 60 -16.16 13.51 2.20
N LEU A 61 -16.64 12.45 2.83
CA LEU A 61 -17.52 11.46 2.21
C LEU A 61 -19.01 11.83 2.31
N GLU A 62 -19.37 12.84 3.09
CA GLU A 62 -20.76 13.25 3.26
C GLU A 62 -21.35 13.72 1.92
N GLY A 63 -22.54 13.26 1.59
CA GLY A 63 -23.20 13.52 0.31
C GLY A 63 -22.67 12.69 -0.87
N HIS A 64 -21.69 11.82 -0.63
CA HIS A 64 -21.16 10.89 -1.62
C HIS A 64 -21.57 9.43 -1.37
N SER A 65 -21.33 8.57 -2.35
CA SER A 65 -21.65 7.15 -2.32
C SER A 65 -20.65 6.35 -3.14
N PRO A 66 -20.70 5.00 -3.11
CA PRO A 66 -19.87 4.16 -3.97
C PRO A 66 -20.05 4.38 -5.48
N GLU A 67 -21.18 5.01 -5.89
CA GLU A 67 -21.47 5.36 -7.28
C GLU A 67 -20.77 6.65 -7.71
N THR A 68 -20.55 7.57 -6.76
CA THR A 68 -19.96 8.88 -7.02
C THR A 68 -18.47 8.93 -6.81
N LEU A 69 -17.94 8.11 -5.86
CA LEU A 69 -16.51 8.02 -5.57
C LEU A 69 -16.03 6.56 -5.72
N PRO A 70 -15.06 6.29 -6.60
CA PRO A 70 -14.63 4.91 -6.90
C PRO A 70 -13.93 4.20 -5.73
N LEU A 71 -13.44 4.95 -4.74
CA LEU A 71 -12.82 4.44 -3.52
C LEU A 71 -13.57 4.89 -2.25
N TYR A 72 -14.89 5.10 -2.36
CA TYR A 72 -15.75 5.55 -1.26
C TYR A 72 -15.54 4.73 0.02
N GLY A 73 -15.00 5.37 1.07
CA GLY A 73 -14.77 4.75 2.37
C GLY A 73 -13.75 3.60 2.38
N VAL A 74 -12.95 3.43 1.33
CA VAL A 74 -11.95 2.36 1.25
C VAL A 74 -10.77 2.68 2.16
N PRO A 75 -10.48 1.83 3.19
CA PRO A 75 -9.36 2.04 4.11
C PRO A 75 -8.03 1.74 3.43
N PHE A 76 -7.04 2.64 3.55
CA PHE A 76 -5.70 2.40 3.05
C PHE A 76 -4.61 2.82 4.04
N ALA A 77 -3.45 2.16 3.96
CA ALA A 77 -2.30 2.44 4.79
C ALA A 77 -1.18 3.12 3.98
N ILE A 78 -0.37 3.95 4.64
CA ILE A 78 0.63 4.80 3.99
C ILE A 78 1.99 4.53 4.61
N LYS A 79 2.98 4.09 3.83
CA LYS A 79 4.36 3.95 4.30
C LYS A 79 4.88 5.28 4.84
N ASP A 80 5.57 5.25 5.98
CA ASP A 80 5.92 6.47 6.70
C ASP A 80 7.06 7.30 6.08
N ASN A 81 7.44 7.02 4.86
CA ASN A 81 8.22 7.92 4.01
C ASN A 81 7.37 8.65 2.95
N ILE A 82 6.04 8.52 3.00
CA ILE A 82 5.08 9.18 2.10
C ILE A 82 4.24 10.14 2.93
N ASP A 83 4.18 11.40 2.53
CA ASP A 83 3.53 12.45 3.29
C ASP A 83 2.01 12.35 3.28
N LEU A 84 1.42 12.53 4.46
CA LEU A 84 0.02 12.82 4.69
C LEU A 84 -0.04 14.17 5.43
N ALA A 85 -0.75 15.13 4.89
CA ALA A 85 -0.85 16.48 5.46
C ALA A 85 -1.23 16.43 6.94
N GLU A 86 -0.57 17.26 7.75
CA GLU A 86 -0.78 17.40 9.21
C GLU A 86 -0.43 16.14 10.04
N ILE A 87 0.02 15.06 9.42
CA ILE A 87 0.47 13.84 10.11
C ILE A 87 1.98 13.71 9.97
N VAL A 88 2.65 13.50 11.09
CA VAL A 88 4.12 13.44 11.14
C VAL A 88 4.66 12.35 10.21
N THR A 89 5.67 12.69 9.44
CA THR A 89 6.50 11.78 8.64
C THR A 89 7.86 11.63 9.29
N THR A 90 8.31 10.39 9.54
CA THR A 90 9.60 10.10 10.17
C THR A 90 10.55 9.32 9.28
N ALA A 91 10.07 8.65 8.25
CA ALA A 91 10.82 7.65 7.48
C ALA A 91 11.53 6.61 8.37
N ALA A 92 10.89 6.21 9.50
CA ALA A 92 11.43 5.39 10.57
C ALA A 92 12.71 5.97 11.23
N CYS A 93 12.85 7.30 11.25
CA CYS A 93 13.92 8.01 11.95
C CYS A 93 13.32 9.13 12.83
N PRO A 94 13.19 8.94 14.16
CA PRO A 94 12.59 9.96 15.03
C PRO A 94 13.28 11.33 14.95
N ALA A 95 14.60 11.37 14.76
CA ALA A 95 15.36 12.60 14.62
C ALA A 95 15.11 13.36 13.31
N PHE A 96 14.51 12.69 12.30
CA PHE A 96 14.15 13.28 11.01
C PHE A 96 12.72 13.80 10.99
N ALA A 97 11.93 13.54 12.01
CA ALA A 97 10.49 13.82 12.06
C ALA A 97 10.13 15.26 11.64
N TYR A 98 9.16 15.38 10.75
CA TYR A 98 8.57 16.66 10.36
C TYR A 98 7.06 16.51 10.10
N ARG A 99 6.33 17.61 10.15
CA ARG A 99 4.91 17.66 9.87
C ARG A 99 4.70 18.30 8.49
N PRO A 100 4.31 17.53 7.46
CA PRO A 100 4.06 18.07 6.14
C PRO A 100 2.77 18.91 6.14
N THR A 101 2.77 20.03 5.44
CA THR A 101 1.59 20.90 5.24
C THR A 101 0.73 20.44 4.06
N GLN A 102 1.26 19.55 3.22
CA GLN A 102 0.58 19.00 2.06
C GLN A 102 0.83 17.49 1.99
N SER A 103 -0.17 16.77 1.55
CA SER A 103 -0.01 15.34 1.24
C SER A 103 0.79 15.13 -0.02
N ALA A 104 1.51 14.00 -0.10
CA ALA A 104 2.07 13.52 -1.35
C ALA A 104 0.98 13.45 -2.44
N THR A 105 1.34 13.76 -3.68
CA THR A 105 0.38 13.80 -4.81
C THR A 105 -0.47 12.52 -4.87
N ILE A 106 0.15 11.36 -4.72
CA ILE A 106 -0.56 10.07 -4.74
C ILE A 106 -1.58 9.95 -3.60
N VAL A 107 -1.23 10.42 -2.40
CA VAL A 107 -2.12 10.37 -1.24
C VAL A 107 -3.31 11.31 -1.43
N ALA A 108 -3.06 12.54 -1.89
CA ALA A 108 -4.12 13.50 -2.20
C ALA A 108 -5.09 12.98 -3.28
N GLN A 109 -4.56 12.33 -4.32
CA GLN A 109 -5.39 11.70 -5.37
C GLN A 109 -6.30 10.60 -4.79
N LEU A 110 -5.77 9.71 -3.96
CA LEU A 110 -6.55 8.61 -3.36
C LEU A 110 -7.64 9.14 -2.42
N ILE A 111 -7.33 10.15 -1.61
CA ILE A 111 -8.32 10.81 -0.74
C ILE A 111 -9.42 11.48 -1.58
N ALA A 112 -9.06 12.18 -2.64
CA ALA A 112 -10.04 12.81 -3.54
C ALA A 112 -10.96 11.79 -4.25
N LEU A 113 -10.52 10.53 -4.36
CA LEU A 113 -11.31 9.40 -4.87
C LEU A 113 -12.15 8.72 -3.79
N GLY A 114 -12.09 9.18 -2.53
CA GLY A 114 -12.88 8.70 -1.41
C GLY A 114 -12.19 7.68 -0.51
N ALA A 115 -10.91 7.37 -0.72
CA ALA A 115 -10.15 6.49 0.17
C ALA A 115 -9.84 7.19 1.50
N VAL A 116 -9.83 6.42 2.59
CA VAL A 116 -9.61 6.94 3.95
C VAL A 116 -8.31 6.36 4.53
N PRO A 117 -7.36 7.21 4.95
CA PRO A 117 -6.11 6.73 5.53
C PRO A 117 -6.35 6.11 6.91
N VAL A 118 -5.67 4.98 7.16
CA VAL A 118 -5.71 4.27 8.45
C VAL A 118 -4.52 4.67 9.32
N GLY A 119 -3.35 4.86 8.73
CA GLY A 119 -2.14 5.21 9.48
C GLY A 119 -0.87 5.22 8.63
N LYS A 120 0.23 5.60 9.30
CA LYS A 120 1.59 5.61 8.77
C LYS A 120 2.29 4.33 9.16
N THR A 121 2.67 3.51 8.18
CA THR A 121 3.20 2.17 8.41
C THR A 121 4.70 2.17 8.63
N ASN A 122 5.16 1.21 9.42
CA ASN A 122 6.57 0.96 9.70
C ASN A 122 7.34 0.50 8.46
N LEU A 123 8.64 0.78 8.44
CA LEU A 123 9.52 0.50 7.31
C LEU A 123 10.97 0.29 7.78
N ASP A 124 11.81 -0.31 6.95
CA ASP A 124 13.26 -0.16 7.14
C ASP A 124 13.64 1.31 6.97
N GLN A 125 14.41 1.85 7.90
CA GLN A 125 14.74 3.28 8.02
C GLN A 125 15.22 3.87 6.69
N PHE A 126 14.67 5.02 6.31
CA PHE A 126 14.90 5.70 5.03
C PHE A 126 14.69 4.80 3.80
N ALA A 127 13.76 3.85 3.91
CA ALA A 127 13.47 2.86 2.86
C ALA A 127 14.69 2.02 2.43
N THR A 128 15.71 1.91 3.30
CA THR A 128 16.98 1.24 3.03
C THR A 128 17.05 -0.10 3.74
N GLY A 129 16.57 -1.15 3.09
CA GLY A 129 16.54 -2.53 3.57
C GLY A 129 15.54 -3.37 2.80
N LEU A 130 15.59 -4.69 2.99
CA LEU A 130 14.67 -5.64 2.35
C LEU A 130 14.05 -6.65 3.33
N ASN A 131 14.35 -6.53 4.63
CA ASN A 131 13.97 -7.52 5.63
C ASN A 131 12.88 -7.06 6.60
N GLY A 132 12.61 -5.75 6.72
CA GLY A 132 11.69 -5.21 7.72
C GLY A 132 12.25 -5.22 9.14
N THR A 133 13.60 -5.19 9.30
CA THR A 133 14.28 -5.30 10.59
C THR A 133 15.03 -4.04 11.01
N ARG A 134 15.09 -3.03 10.13
CA ARG A 134 15.88 -1.79 10.33
C ARG A 134 15.01 -0.62 10.77
N SER A 135 14.24 -0.81 11.83
CA SER A 135 13.39 0.26 12.37
C SER A 135 13.60 0.42 13.86
N PRO A 136 13.80 1.64 14.38
CA PRO A 136 13.85 1.92 15.81
C PRO A 136 12.50 1.73 16.50
N TYR A 137 11.40 1.68 15.74
CA TYR A 137 10.06 1.37 16.25
C TYR A 137 9.80 -0.14 16.43
N GLY A 138 10.81 -0.98 16.19
CA GLY A 138 10.73 -2.42 16.26
C GLY A 138 10.68 -3.09 14.89
N ARG A 139 11.14 -4.33 14.84
CA ARG A 139 11.11 -5.13 13.61
C ARG A 139 9.67 -5.56 13.30
N CYS A 140 9.31 -5.55 12.05
CA CYS A 140 8.06 -6.14 11.58
C CYS A 140 8.19 -7.68 11.53
N ARG A 141 7.15 -8.40 11.97
CA ARG A 141 7.08 -9.88 11.89
C ARG A 141 6.32 -10.28 10.63
N ASN A 142 6.66 -11.45 10.08
CA ASN A 142 5.91 -12.02 8.97
C ASN A 142 4.49 -12.38 9.40
N ALA A 143 3.49 -12.14 8.53
CA ALA A 143 2.07 -12.35 8.86
C ALA A 143 1.70 -13.83 9.04
N TYR A 144 2.47 -14.76 8.43
CA TYR A 144 2.13 -16.18 8.37
C TYR A 144 3.04 -17.07 9.20
N HIS A 145 4.32 -16.71 9.31
CA HIS A 145 5.29 -17.57 9.98
C HIS A 145 6.40 -16.77 10.69
N PRO A 146 6.59 -16.96 12.01
CA PRO A 146 7.49 -16.13 12.81
C PRO A 146 8.98 -16.31 12.49
N ALA A 147 9.37 -17.44 11.85
CA ALA A 147 10.74 -17.70 11.45
C ALA A 147 11.18 -16.94 10.19
N TYR A 148 10.22 -16.41 9.42
CA TYR A 148 10.51 -15.65 8.21
C TYR A 148 10.50 -14.14 8.48
N PRO A 149 11.30 -13.34 7.72
CA PRO A 149 11.18 -11.90 7.76
C PRO A 149 9.86 -11.45 7.12
N SER A 150 9.34 -10.31 7.54
CA SER A 150 8.21 -9.65 6.86
C SER A 150 8.56 -9.22 5.43
N GLY A 151 9.86 -9.11 5.14
CA GLY A 151 10.32 -8.36 3.99
C GLY A 151 10.24 -6.86 4.23
N GLY A 152 10.94 -6.11 3.40
CA GLY A 152 11.05 -4.65 3.51
C GLY A 152 11.50 -4.03 2.17
N SER A 153 11.67 -2.73 2.14
CA SER A 153 11.54 -1.81 3.26
C SER A 153 10.09 -1.47 3.62
N SER A 154 9.07 -1.76 2.80
CA SER A 154 7.65 -1.44 3.05
C SER A 154 6.96 -2.52 3.91
N ALA A 155 7.60 -2.94 5.01
CA ALA A 155 7.17 -4.05 5.84
C ALA A 155 5.76 -3.85 6.42
N GLY A 156 5.53 -2.75 7.11
CA GLY A 156 4.24 -2.45 7.72
C GLY A 156 3.11 -2.28 6.70
N SER A 157 3.42 -1.78 5.49
CA SER A 157 2.42 -1.67 4.40
C SER A 157 1.93 -3.04 3.93
N ALA A 158 2.84 -3.99 3.72
CA ALA A 158 2.46 -5.36 3.38
C ALA A 158 1.64 -5.99 4.50
N LEU A 159 2.09 -5.85 5.76
CA LEU A 159 1.38 -6.39 6.91
C LEU A 159 -0.02 -5.80 7.09
N ALA A 160 -0.21 -4.50 6.84
CA ALA A 160 -1.52 -3.85 6.96
C ALA A 160 -2.57 -4.51 6.05
N VAL A 161 -2.17 -4.92 4.85
CA VAL A 161 -3.07 -5.64 3.92
C VAL A 161 -3.18 -7.12 4.31
N ALA A 162 -2.07 -7.80 4.57
CA ALA A 162 -2.06 -9.23 4.89
C ALA A 162 -2.85 -9.56 6.17
N LEU A 163 -2.83 -8.68 7.15
CA LEU A 163 -3.53 -8.84 8.42
C LEU A 163 -4.95 -8.23 8.43
N GLY A 164 -5.43 -7.73 7.29
CA GLY A 164 -6.80 -7.22 7.13
C GLY A 164 -7.10 -5.97 7.97
N VAL A 165 -6.18 -5.00 7.98
CA VAL A 165 -6.37 -3.68 8.57
C VAL A 165 -6.33 -2.56 7.53
N ALA A 166 -6.13 -2.89 6.26
CA ALA A 166 -6.30 -2.01 5.11
C ALA A 166 -6.71 -2.82 3.88
N SER A 167 -7.49 -2.22 2.98
CA SER A 167 -7.84 -2.83 1.68
C SER A 167 -6.63 -2.89 0.76
N PHE A 168 -5.88 -1.81 0.76
CA PHE A 168 -4.61 -1.68 0.05
C PHE A 168 -3.65 -0.79 0.84
N ALA A 169 -2.39 -0.80 0.47
CA ALA A 169 -1.41 0.08 1.09
C ALA A 169 -0.46 0.68 0.04
N LEU A 170 0.05 1.87 0.38
CA LEU A 170 1.14 2.50 -0.33
C LEU A 170 2.47 2.12 0.29
N GLY A 171 3.40 1.75 -0.56
CA GLY A 171 4.81 1.60 -0.23
C GLY A 171 5.70 2.29 -1.25
N THR A 172 7.00 2.06 -1.16
CA THR A 172 7.98 2.48 -2.15
C THR A 172 8.86 1.30 -2.56
N ASP A 173 9.27 1.28 -3.81
CA ASP A 173 10.16 0.23 -4.36
C ASP A 173 11.26 0.88 -5.20
N THR A 174 12.46 0.88 -4.68
CA THR A 174 13.67 1.36 -5.34
C THR A 174 14.41 0.19 -5.97
N ALA A 175 14.53 -0.91 -5.19
CA ALA A 175 15.28 -2.11 -5.58
C ALA A 175 14.62 -3.41 -5.09
N GLY A 176 13.30 -3.40 -4.84
CA GLY A 176 12.55 -4.55 -4.34
C GLY A 176 11.65 -4.26 -3.14
N SER A 177 11.71 -3.04 -2.57
CA SER A 177 11.05 -2.70 -1.30
C SER A 177 9.52 -2.73 -1.30
N GLY A 178 8.88 -2.90 -2.45
CA GLY A 178 7.44 -3.20 -2.58
C GLY A 178 7.23 -4.68 -2.87
N ARG A 179 7.92 -5.21 -3.86
CA ARG A 179 7.75 -6.59 -4.35
C ARG A 179 8.18 -7.65 -3.33
N VAL A 180 9.31 -7.43 -2.62
CA VAL A 180 9.83 -8.39 -1.63
C VAL A 180 8.85 -8.60 -0.46
N PRO A 181 8.39 -7.54 0.26
CA PRO A 181 7.43 -7.75 1.34
C PRO A 181 6.06 -8.24 0.85
N ALA A 182 5.64 -7.92 -0.38
CA ALA A 182 4.42 -8.49 -0.96
C ALA A 182 4.55 -10.00 -1.14
N GLY A 183 5.64 -10.48 -1.76
CA GLY A 183 5.88 -11.91 -1.96
C GLY A 183 5.98 -12.70 -0.66
N LEU A 184 6.60 -12.13 0.37
CA LEU A 184 6.74 -12.78 1.67
C LEU A 184 5.44 -12.79 2.50
N ASN A 185 4.45 -11.97 2.16
CA ASN A 185 3.15 -11.91 2.85
C ASN A 185 1.97 -12.28 1.94
N ASN A 186 2.20 -13.05 0.86
CA ASN A 186 1.18 -13.57 -0.04
C ASN A 186 0.25 -12.47 -0.61
N LEU A 187 0.85 -11.39 -1.09
CA LEU A 187 0.16 -10.24 -1.66
C LEU A 187 0.67 -9.92 -3.07
N VAL A 188 -0.10 -9.12 -3.78
CA VAL A 188 0.36 -8.47 -5.00
C VAL A 188 1.07 -7.17 -4.64
N GLY A 189 2.34 -7.06 -5.05
CA GLY A 189 3.14 -5.83 -4.97
C GLY A 189 3.32 -5.24 -6.36
N LEU A 190 2.54 -4.22 -6.69
CA LEU A 190 2.61 -3.56 -8.00
C LEU A 190 3.60 -2.41 -7.97
N LYS A 191 4.78 -2.62 -8.55
CA LYS A 191 5.74 -1.56 -8.86
C LYS A 191 5.49 -1.07 -10.29
N ALA A 192 4.90 0.10 -10.44
CA ALA A 192 4.70 0.71 -11.75
C ALA A 192 6.03 1.06 -12.43
N THR A 193 5.99 1.36 -13.71
CA THR A 193 7.11 2.00 -14.40
C THR A 193 7.42 3.34 -13.73
N LYS A 194 8.69 3.63 -13.52
CA LYS A 194 9.14 4.87 -12.88
C LYS A 194 8.54 6.10 -13.55
N GLY A 195 8.02 7.03 -12.75
CA GLY A 195 7.43 8.28 -13.19
C GLY A 195 5.97 8.18 -13.66
N VAL A 196 5.36 6.99 -13.66
CA VAL A 196 3.93 6.82 -13.97
C VAL A 196 3.06 7.25 -12.77
N ILE A 197 3.55 7.03 -11.56
CA ILE A 197 3.00 7.54 -10.31
C ILE A 197 3.97 8.61 -9.80
N SER A 198 3.46 9.77 -9.40
CA SER A 198 4.26 10.86 -8.84
C SER A 198 4.94 10.44 -7.53
N THR A 199 6.19 10.88 -7.36
CA THR A 199 6.95 10.77 -6.11
C THR A 199 7.05 12.11 -5.36
N ALA A 200 6.30 13.13 -5.76
CA ALA A 200 6.20 14.38 -5.00
C ALA A 200 5.60 14.10 -3.61
N GLY A 201 6.27 14.59 -2.56
CA GLY A 201 5.91 14.31 -1.16
C GLY A 201 6.36 12.93 -0.66
N VAL A 202 7.36 12.33 -1.32
CA VAL A 202 7.99 11.08 -0.86
C VAL A 202 9.42 11.35 -0.41
N VAL A 203 9.75 10.96 0.83
CA VAL A 203 11.15 10.96 1.30
C VAL A 203 11.91 9.88 0.52
N PRO A 204 12.93 10.25 -0.26
CA PRO A 204 13.57 9.32 -1.18
C PRO A 204 14.56 8.37 -0.49
N ALA A 205 14.68 7.17 -1.05
CA ALA A 205 15.85 6.32 -0.88
C ALA A 205 16.89 6.59 -1.99
N CYS A 206 16.42 6.59 -3.24
CA CYS A 206 17.21 6.97 -4.42
C CYS A 206 16.26 7.60 -5.45
N ARG A 207 16.27 8.92 -5.58
CA ARG A 207 15.32 9.68 -6.42
C ARG A 207 15.25 9.19 -7.86
N THR A 208 16.36 8.74 -8.41
CA THR A 208 16.42 8.27 -9.80
C THR A 208 15.81 6.90 -10.02
N LEU A 209 15.50 6.15 -8.95
CA LEU A 209 14.99 4.78 -9.01
C LEU A 209 13.66 4.59 -8.28
N ASP A 210 13.33 5.48 -7.35
CA ASP A 210 12.16 5.34 -6.48
C ASP A 210 10.85 5.27 -7.28
N CYS A 211 10.00 4.33 -6.87
CA CYS A 211 8.62 4.22 -7.36
C CYS A 211 7.67 4.06 -6.19
N VAL A 212 6.52 4.71 -6.23
CA VAL A 212 5.41 4.36 -5.34
C VAL A 212 4.85 3.01 -5.76
N THR A 213 4.50 2.16 -4.79
CA THR A 213 4.06 0.78 -4.98
C THR A 213 2.75 0.56 -4.27
N PHE A 214 1.83 -0.17 -4.91
CA PHE A 214 0.62 -0.66 -4.28
C PHE A 214 0.81 -2.07 -3.73
N PHE A 215 0.24 -2.31 -2.55
CA PHE A 215 -0.03 -3.63 -1.99
C PHE A 215 -1.52 -3.88 -2.06
N SER A 216 -1.94 -5.00 -2.61
CA SER A 216 -3.34 -5.41 -2.69
C SER A 216 -3.47 -6.93 -2.59
N ALA A 217 -4.69 -7.40 -2.35
CA ALA A 217 -4.97 -8.82 -2.28
C ALA A 217 -4.94 -9.49 -3.67
N THR A 218 -5.32 -8.75 -4.72
CA THR A 218 -5.43 -9.28 -6.08
C THR A 218 -4.76 -8.38 -7.12
N ALA A 219 -4.38 -8.97 -8.26
CA ALA A 219 -3.80 -8.25 -9.38
C ALA A 219 -4.82 -7.29 -10.03
N ASP A 220 -6.10 -7.66 -10.03
CA ASP A 220 -7.17 -6.81 -10.55
C ASP A 220 -7.32 -5.53 -9.75
N GLU A 221 -7.27 -5.60 -8.42
CA GLU A 221 -7.30 -4.42 -7.54
C GLU A 221 -6.06 -3.54 -7.74
N ALA A 222 -4.87 -4.14 -7.82
CA ALA A 222 -3.64 -3.39 -8.12
C ALA A 222 -3.75 -2.62 -9.44
N SER A 223 -4.30 -3.27 -10.46
CA SER A 223 -4.52 -2.69 -11.78
C SER A 223 -5.55 -1.55 -11.75
N GLN A 224 -6.66 -1.72 -11.01
CA GLN A 224 -7.67 -0.70 -10.82
C GLN A 224 -7.10 0.53 -10.12
N LEU A 225 -6.35 0.34 -9.02
CA LEU A 225 -5.70 1.41 -8.28
C LEU A 225 -4.73 2.20 -9.17
N LEU A 226 -3.88 1.48 -9.94
CA LEU A 226 -2.96 2.12 -10.88
C LEU A 226 -3.70 2.95 -11.92
N ALA A 227 -4.78 2.42 -12.51
CA ALA A 227 -5.56 3.13 -13.51
C ALA A 227 -6.20 4.43 -12.99
N LEU A 228 -6.54 4.47 -11.70
CA LEU A 228 -7.13 5.66 -11.06
C LEU A 228 -6.13 6.80 -10.85
N VAL A 229 -4.84 6.48 -10.64
CA VAL A 229 -3.83 7.47 -10.18
C VAL A 229 -2.69 7.71 -11.15
N ALA A 230 -2.53 6.90 -12.20
CA ALA A 230 -1.45 7.03 -13.18
C ALA A 230 -1.60 8.31 -14.01
N ARG A 231 -1.08 9.42 -13.52
CA ARG A 231 -1.15 10.75 -14.12
C ARG A 231 0.20 11.45 -14.07
N SER A 232 0.47 12.28 -15.09
CA SER A 232 1.62 13.16 -15.06
C SER A 232 1.44 14.25 -14.00
N ASP A 233 2.49 14.49 -13.23
CA ASP A 233 2.56 15.52 -12.20
C ASP A 233 3.67 16.52 -12.52
N GLN A 234 3.32 17.78 -12.64
CA GLN A 234 4.29 18.85 -12.93
C GLN A 234 5.21 19.17 -11.71
N GLN A 235 4.82 18.76 -10.50
CA GLN A 235 5.62 18.95 -9.30
C GLN A 235 6.72 17.87 -9.14
N ASP A 236 6.64 16.78 -9.90
CA ASP A 236 7.63 15.71 -9.92
C ASP A 236 8.44 15.76 -11.22
N SER A 237 9.71 16.15 -11.13
CA SER A 237 10.62 16.20 -12.27
C SER A 237 10.88 14.85 -12.93
N TYR A 238 10.56 13.74 -12.26
CA TYR A 238 10.66 12.38 -12.79
C TYR A 238 9.34 11.87 -13.35
N SER A 239 8.24 12.61 -13.20
CA SER A 239 6.93 12.21 -13.70
C SER A 239 6.92 12.15 -15.22
N ARG A 240 6.21 11.15 -15.74
CA ARG A 240 6.06 10.90 -17.17
C ARG A 240 4.60 11.03 -17.57
N ARG A 241 4.38 11.53 -18.78
CA ARG A 241 3.06 11.38 -19.40
C ARG A 241 2.81 9.88 -19.60
N ASN A 242 1.67 9.43 -19.11
CA ASN A 242 1.23 8.06 -19.31
C ASN A 242 0.34 7.99 -20.55
N PRO A 243 0.85 7.57 -21.71
CA PRO A 243 0.04 7.44 -22.91
C PRO A 243 -0.82 6.17 -22.76
N GLN A 244 -2.08 6.28 -22.38
CA GLN A 244 -3.18 5.29 -22.53
C GLN A 244 -2.92 3.82 -22.13
N TRP A 245 -1.74 3.46 -21.62
CA TRP A 245 -1.31 2.08 -21.37
C TRP A 245 -2.02 1.45 -20.17
N ASN A 246 -2.52 2.27 -19.24
CA ASN A 246 -3.18 1.85 -18.02
C ASN A 246 -4.71 2.02 -18.10
N SER A 247 -5.27 2.14 -19.29
CA SER A 247 -6.72 2.10 -19.43
C SER A 247 -7.20 0.66 -19.19
N ARG A 248 -8.35 0.49 -18.54
CA ARG A 248 -9.02 -0.83 -18.43
C ARG A 248 -9.16 -1.54 -19.79
N GLN A 249 -9.15 -0.80 -20.88
CA GLN A 249 -9.21 -1.34 -22.25
C GLN A 249 -7.90 -2.00 -22.68
N ALA A 250 -6.76 -1.66 -22.06
CA ALA A 250 -5.47 -2.29 -22.36
C ALA A 250 -5.22 -3.57 -21.53
N PHE A 251 -5.84 -3.69 -20.36
CA PHE A 251 -5.73 -4.85 -19.50
C PHE A 251 -6.80 -5.91 -19.88
N GLY A 252 -6.38 -7.16 -19.98
CA GLY A 252 -7.31 -8.28 -20.22
C GLY A 252 -7.66 -8.50 -21.69
N ARG A 253 -7.06 -7.81 -22.65
CA ARG A 253 -7.16 -8.20 -24.05
C ARG A 253 -6.28 -9.43 -24.29
N PRO A 254 -6.85 -10.56 -24.76
CA PRO A 254 -6.04 -11.68 -25.18
C PRO A 254 -5.11 -11.22 -26.29
N SER A 255 -3.80 -11.32 -26.09
CA SER A 255 -2.85 -11.19 -27.18
C SER A 255 -3.00 -12.39 -28.12
N ALA A 256 -2.91 -12.18 -29.42
CA ALA A 256 -2.92 -13.26 -30.40
C ALA A 256 -1.76 -14.27 -30.22
N GLY A 257 -0.85 -13.96 -29.32
CA GLY A 257 0.31 -14.77 -28.90
C GLY A 257 1.36 -13.88 -28.25
N PHE A 258 2.13 -14.45 -27.36
CA PHE A 258 3.30 -13.76 -26.78
C PHE A 258 4.47 -14.75 -26.66
N ARG A 259 5.68 -14.24 -26.64
CA ARG A 259 6.89 -15.01 -26.39
C ARG A 259 7.46 -14.60 -25.03
N PHE A 260 7.82 -15.56 -24.23
CA PHE A 260 8.57 -15.35 -22.99
C PHE A 260 9.84 -16.18 -23.02
N GLY A 261 10.91 -15.68 -22.38
CA GLY A 261 12.16 -16.40 -22.22
C GLY A 261 12.22 -17.06 -20.86
N VAL A 262 12.73 -18.29 -20.83
CA VAL A 262 13.11 -18.98 -19.61
C VAL A 262 14.63 -19.10 -19.61
N PRO A 263 15.33 -18.77 -18.49
CA PRO A 263 16.77 -18.98 -18.39
C PRO A 263 17.13 -20.44 -18.66
N GLN A 264 18.17 -20.68 -19.42
CA GLN A 264 18.62 -22.04 -19.76
C GLN A 264 19.09 -22.80 -18.52
N THR A 265 19.64 -22.08 -17.53
CA THR A 265 20.08 -22.64 -16.26
C THR A 265 19.43 -21.88 -15.13
N LEU A 266 18.75 -22.58 -14.23
CA LEU A 266 18.14 -22.06 -13.03
C LEU A 266 18.93 -22.54 -11.82
N ASN A 267 19.20 -21.62 -10.90
CA ASN A 267 19.86 -21.93 -9.64
C ASN A 267 18.92 -21.59 -8.46
N PHE A 268 18.41 -22.60 -7.83
CA PHE A 268 17.50 -22.49 -6.68
C PHE A 268 18.24 -22.44 -5.34
N LEU A 269 19.58 -22.34 -5.35
CA LEU A 269 20.44 -22.23 -4.13
C LEU A 269 20.14 -23.37 -3.12
N GLY A 270 19.83 -24.57 -3.59
CA GLY A 270 19.51 -25.72 -2.78
C GLY A 270 18.07 -25.77 -2.25
N CYS A 271 17.21 -24.83 -2.60
CA CYS A 271 15.81 -24.83 -2.19
C CYS A 271 14.97 -25.79 -3.07
N ARG A 272 14.80 -27.04 -2.64
CA ARG A 272 14.02 -28.07 -3.35
C ARG A 272 12.54 -27.67 -3.55
N ALA A 273 11.96 -26.92 -2.60
CA ALA A 273 10.59 -26.46 -2.74
C ALA A 273 10.44 -25.46 -3.88
N SER A 274 11.36 -24.51 -4.02
CA SER A 274 11.36 -23.56 -5.15
C SER A 274 11.61 -24.26 -6.49
N GLU A 275 12.49 -25.27 -6.51
CA GLU A 275 12.75 -26.08 -7.70
C GLU A 275 11.50 -26.87 -8.15
N ALA A 276 10.76 -27.43 -7.20
CA ALA A 276 9.54 -28.19 -7.48
C ALA A 276 8.35 -27.32 -7.93
N LEU A 277 8.35 -26.04 -7.62
CA LEU A 277 7.29 -25.08 -8.00
C LEU A 277 7.52 -24.45 -9.36
N PHE A 278 8.74 -24.51 -9.90
CA PHE A 278 9.10 -23.97 -11.22
C PHE A 278 8.76 -24.96 -12.33
#